data_a7253b5ab0213d06d2801c1304a0d89a
#
_entry.id   a7253b5ab0213d06d2801c1304a0d89a
#
_cell.length_a   1.000
_cell.length_b   1.000
_cell.length_c   1.000
_cell.angle_alpha   90.00
_cell.angle_beta   90.00
_cell.angle_gamma   90.00
#
_symmetry.space_group_name_H-M   'P 1'
#
loop_
_entity.id
_entity.type
_entity.pdbx_description
1 polymer ?
#
loop_
_entity_poly.entity_id
_entity_poly.type
_entity_poly.pdbx_seq_one_letter_code
_entity_poly.pdbx_strand_id
1 'polypeptide(L)'
;MKKILIIDDDANIRDYLVSLLEDNGYQTFTAGDVREGVKLAKKEKPHLITLDLEMPGEWGPRFYRQISQDKELKNIPVIVISGLSGNDYAISKAVATLNKPFDRDELLKIVKDNIL
;
A
#
# COMPACT_ATOMS: atom_id res chain seq x y z
N MET A 1 -3.60 11.60 -13.76
CA MET A 1 -4.15 10.82 -12.62
C MET A 1 -3.06 10.43 -11.64
N LYS A 2 -3.35 10.49 -10.37
CA LYS A 2 -2.42 10.01 -9.37
C LYS A 2 -2.42 8.48 -9.35
N LYS A 3 -1.25 7.90 -9.15
CA LYS A 3 -1.04 6.45 -9.20
C LYS A 3 -0.95 5.87 -7.80
N ILE A 4 -1.66 4.78 -7.56
CA ILE A 4 -1.62 4.06 -6.28
C ILE A 4 -1.23 2.61 -6.55
N LEU A 5 -0.21 2.13 -5.85
CA LEU A 5 0.21 0.73 -5.91
C LEU A 5 -0.40 -0.01 -4.73
N ILE A 6 -1.12 -1.09 -5.02
CA ILE A 6 -1.80 -1.91 -4.02
C ILE A 6 -1.05 -3.23 -3.89
N ILE A 7 -0.54 -3.52 -2.69
CA ILE A 7 0.21 -4.76 -2.43
C ILE A 7 -0.53 -5.56 -1.37
N ASP A 8 -1.10 -6.69 -1.79
CA ASP A 8 -1.86 -7.59 -0.94
C ASP A 8 -1.93 -8.94 -1.64
N ASP A 9 -1.74 -10.03 -0.90
CA ASP A 9 -1.80 -11.37 -1.50
C ASP A 9 -3.22 -11.86 -1.72
N ASP A 10 -4.22 -11.21 -1.12
CA ASP A 10 -5.62 -11.57 -1.28
C ASP A 10 -6.22 -10.87 -2.51
N ALA A 11 -6.55 -11.67 -3.53
CA ALA A 11 -7.12 -11.13 -4.77
C ALA A 11 -8.43 -10.38 -4.55
N ASN A 12 -9.24 -10.81 -3.59
CA ASN A 12 -10.51 -10.14 -3.31
C ASN A 12 -10.29 -8.74 -2.74
N ILE A 13 -9.31 -8.61 -1.86
CA ILE A 13 -8.95 -7.29 -1.31
C ILE A 13 -8.40 -6.40 -2.41
N ARG A 14 -7.51 -6.93 -3.25
CA ARG A 14 -6.96 -6.15 -4.37
C ARG A 14 -8.08 -5.64 -5.28
N ASP A 15 -9.01 -6.52 -5.66
CA ASP A 15 -10.11 -6.15 -6.55
C ASP A 15 -11.01 -5.09 -5.92
N TYR A 16 -11.29 -5.23 -4.64
CA TYR A 16 -12.09 -4.24 -3.91
C TYR A 16 -11.39 -2.87 -3.90
N LEU A 17 -10.11 -2.85 -3.58
CA LEU A 17 -9.35 -1.59 -3.52
C LEU A 17 -9.22 -0.96 -4.91
N VAL A 18 -9.02 -1.76 -5.95
CA VAL A 18 -8.98 -1.24 -7.31
C VAL A 18 -10.29 -0.52 -7.65
N SER A 19 -11.41 -1.18 -7.42
CA SER A 19 -12.72 -0.57 -7.71
C SER A 19 -12.94 0.70 -6.92
N LEU A 20 -12.65 0.66 -5.63
CA LEU A 20 -12.84 1.80 -4.74
C LEU A 20 -12.00 3.00 -5.17
N LEU A 21 -10.72 2.77 -5.43
CA LEU A 21 -9.81 3.86 -5.74
C LEU A 21 -10.02 4.38 -7.16
N GLU A 22 -10.29 3.51 -8.13
CA GLU A 22 -10.56 3.96 -9.49
C GLU A 22 -11.88 4.73 -9.58
N ASP A 23 -12.88 4.35 -8.80
CA ASP A 23 -14.13 5.10 -8.71
C ASP A 23 -13.91 6.51 -8.16
N ASN A 24 -12.81 6.72 -7.46
CA ASN A 24 -12.48 8.02 -6.87
C ASN A 24 -11.39 8.77 -7.65
N GLY A 25 -11.11 8.35 -8.88
CA GLY A 25 -10.25 9.10 -9.79
C GLY A 25 -8.77 8.78 -9.74
N TYR A 26 -8.39 7.65 -9.12
CA TYR A 26 -7.00 7.23 -9.05
C TYR A 26 -6.71 6.14 -10.08
N GLN A 27 -5.46 6.09 -10.54
CA GLN A 27 -4.97 5.00 -11.37
C GLN A 27 -4.33 3.97 -10.43
N THR A 28 -4.61 2.68 -10.63
CA THR A 28 -4.12 1.64 -9.73
C THR A 28 -3.23 0.64 -10.42
N PHE A 29 -2.29 0.09 -9.66
CA PHE A 29 -1.43 -1.04 -10.02
C PHE A 29 -1.49 -2.01 -8.86
N THR A 30 -1.43 -3.31 -9.13
CA THR A 30 -1.56 -4.32 -8.07
C THR A 30 -0.38 -5.29 -8.09
N ALA A 31 0.00 -5.74 -6.90
CA ALA A 31 1.01 -6.77 -6.72
C ALA A 31 0.56 -7.74 -5.63
N GLY A 32 0.81 -9.02 -5.86
CA GLY A 32 0.43 -10.07 -4.90
C GLY A 32 1.56 -10.51 -3.98
N ASP A 33 2.76 -9.97 -4.16
CA ASP A 33 3.90 -10.29 -3.32
C ASP A 33 4.90 -9.13 -3.33
N VAL A 34 5.91 -9.24 -2.46
CA VAL A 34 6.92 -8.19 -2.29
C VAL A 34 7.74 -7.98 -3.55
N ARG A 35 8.13 -9.07 -4.21
CA ARG A 35 8.97 -8.99 -5.40
C ARG A 35 8.31 -8.19 -6.51
N GLU A 36 7.06 -8.52 -6.81
CA GLU A 36 6.29 -7.81 -7.81
C GLU A 36 6.04 -6.37 -7.38
N GLY A 37 5.76 -6.15 -6.09
CA GLY A 37 5.55 -4.83 -5.54
C GLY A 37 6.75 -3.91 -5.73
N VAL A 38 7.95 -4.40 -5.44
CA VAL A 38 9.17 -3.61 -5.64
C VAL A 38 9.38 -3.29 -7.13
N LYS A 39 9.16 -4.29 -7.97
CA LYS A 39 9.32 -4.11 -9.42
C LYS A 39 8.38 -3.03 -9.96
N LEU A 40 7.11 -3.08 -9.56
CA LEU A 40 6.13 -2.09 -9.99
C LEU A 40 6.41 -0.71 -9.39
N ALA A 41 6.86 -0.64 -8.14
CA ALA A 41 7.20 0.64 -7.53
C ALA A 41 8.31 1.33 -8.31
N LYS A 42 9.33 0.58 -8.72
CA LYS A 42 10.43 1.13 -9.50
C LYS A 42 10.01 1.56 -10.90
N LYS A 43 9.13 0.79 -11.52
CA LYS A 43 8.68 1.05 -12.89
C LYS A 43 7.70 2.21 -12.95
N GLU A 44 6.68 2.18 -12.08
CA GLU A 44 5.57 3.12 -12.16
C GLU A 44 5.73 4.35 -11.28
N LYS A 45 6.58 4.27 -10.26
CA LYS A 45 6.83 5.36 -9.31
C LYS A 45 5.51 5.94 -8.80
N PRO A 46 4.72 5.12 -8.06
CA PRO A 46 3.39 5.56 -7.62
C PRO A 46 3.48 6.73 -6.65
N HIS A 47 2.38 7.44 -6.52
CA HIS A 47 2.28 8.56 -5.59
C HIS A 47 1.94 8.10 -4.18
N LEU A 48 1.41 6.89 -4.04
CA LEU A 48 1.03 6.32 -2.75
C LEU A 48 1.01 4.80 -2.87
N ILE A 49 1.30 4.10 -1.77
CA ILE A 49 1.29 2.63 -1.72
C ILE A 49 0.40 2.18 -0.58
N THR A 50 -0.47 1.18 -0.82
CA THR A 50 -1.13 0.45 0.25
C THR A 50 -0.43 -0.89 0.39
N LEU A 51 -0.15 -1.29 1.64
CA LEU A 51 0.71 -2.44 1.91
C LEU A 51 0.08 -3.34 2.97
N ASP A 52 -0.14 -4.60 2.61
CA ASP A 52 -0.53 -5.64 3.55
C ASP A 52 0.73 -6.22 4.21
N LEU A 53 0.69 -6.39 5.53
CA LEU A 53 1.81 -6.98 6.27
C LEU A 53 1.75 -8.50 6.34
N GLU A 54 0.62 -9.10 5.99
CA GLU A 54 0.37 -10.53 6.16
C GLU A 54 0.60 -11.35 4.90
N MET A 55 1.64 -11.08 4.16
CA MET A 55 1.91 -11.84 2.93
C MET A 55 2.76 -13.08 3.22
N PRO A 56 2.32 -14.28 2.79
CA PRO A 56 3.07 -15.51 3.02
C PRO A 56 4.48 -15.47 2.41
N GLY A 57 5.45 -15.96 3.16
CA GLY A 57 6.83 -16.10 2.67
C GLY A 57 7.60 -14.81 2.56
N GLU A 58 6.94 -13.68 2.46
CA GLU A 58 7.56 -12.37 2.36
C GLU A 58 6.76 -11.36 3.15
N TRP A 59 7.45 -10.49 3.85
CA TRP A 59 6.83 -9.56 4.78
C TRP A 59 6.67 -8.18 4.19
N GLY A 60 5.55 -7.53 4.51
CA GLY A 60 5.38 -6.12 4.22
C GLY A 60 6.53 -5.26 4.73
N PRO A 61 7.02 -5.46 5.96
CA PRO A 61 8.20 -4.72 6.44
C PRO A 61 9.42 -4.88 5.54
N ARG A 62 9.59 -6.06 4.93
CA ARG A 62 10.68 -6.29 4.00
C ARG A 62 10.56 -5.43 2.75
N PHE A 63 9.34 -5.32 2.22
CA PHE A 63 9.06 -4.43 1.10
C PHE A 63 9.41 -2.99 1.47
N TYR A 64 8.92 -2.54 2.61
CA TYR A 64 9.15 -1.17 3.06
C TYR A 64 10.64 -0.89 3.21
N ARG A 65 11.39 -1.85 3.75
CA ARG A 65 12.84 -1.70 3.89
C ARG A 65 13.50 -1.51 2.54
N GLN A 66 13.08 -2.27 1.54
CA GLN A 66 13.66 -2.17 0.20
C GLN A 66 13.37 -0.82 -0.44
N ILE A 67 12.15 -0.32 -0.36
CA ILE A 67 11.84 0.97 -0.98
C ILE A 67 12.46 2.14 -0.20
N SER A 68 12.62 2.01 1.10
CA SER A 68 13.19 3.10 1.91
C SER A 68 14.68 3.30 1.65
N GLN A 69 15.34 2.34 1.02
CA GLN A 69 16.74 2.47 0.62
C GLN A 69 16.90 3.04 -0.79
N ASP A 70 15.81 3.22 -1.51
CA ASP A 70 15.83 3.74 -2.88
C ASP A 70 15.53 5.23 -2.85
N LYS A 71 16.42 6.02 -3.44
CA LYS A 71 16.31 7.49 -3.41
C LYS A 71 15.02 8.00 -4.05
N GLU A 72 14.53 7.30 -5.06
CA GLU A 72 13.32 7.72 -5.77
C GLU A 72 12.04 7.26 -5.06
N LEU A 73 12.12 6.21 -4.23
CA LEU A 73 10.95 5.59 -3.65
C LEU A 73 10.76 5.87 -2.16
N LYS A 74 11.82 6.27 -1.48
CA LYS A 74 11.80 6.38 0.00
C LYS A 74 10.79 7.38 0.54
N ASN A 75 10.38 8.34 -0.27
CA ASN A 75 9.44 9.38 0.17
C ASN A 75 7.99 9.11 -0.23
N ILE A 76 7.73 7.98 -0.87
CA ILE A 76 6.36 7.62 -1.23
C ILE A 76 5.60 7.25 0.04
N PRO A 77 4.45 7.89 0.32
CA PRO A 77 3.67 7.55 1.51
C PRO A 77 3.12 6.14 1.42
N VAL A 78 3.20 5.41 2.54
CA VAL A 78 2.72 4.04 2.65
C VAL A 78 1.61 3.96 3.68
N ILE A 79 0.46 3.42 3.28
CA ILE A 79 -0.65 3.10 4.19
C ILE A 79 -0.61 1.60 4.43
N VAL A 80 -0.47 1.20 5.69
CA VAL A 80 -0.51 -0.22 6.06
C VAL A 80 -1.95 -0.65 6.27
N ILE A 81 -2.36 -1.74 5.64
CA ILE A 81 -3.69 -2.33 5.80
C ILE A 81 -3.49 -3.80 6.18
N SER A 82 -3.84 -4.18 7.39
CA SER A 82 -3.52 -5.52 7.88
C SER A 82 -4.60 -6.04 8.83
N GLY A 83 -4.76 -7.37 8.85
CA GLY A 83 -5.64 -8.04 9.80
C GLY A 83 -4.99 -8.31 11.15
N LEU A 84 -3.68 -8.09 11.27
CA LEU A 84 -2.98 -8.33 12.54
C LEU A 84 -3.15 -7.13 13.46
N SER A 85 -3.42 -7.40 14.73
CA SER A 85 -3.52 -6.34 15.74
C SER A 85 -2.14 -6.00 16.31
N GLY A 86 -1.95 -4.73 16.69
CA GLY A 86 -0.73 -4.29 17.35
C GLY A 86 0.52 -4.32 16.48
N ASN A 87 0.37 -4.25 15.18
CA ASN A 87 1.48 -4.36 14.24
C ASN A 87 1.92 -3.02 13.64
N ASP A 88 1.38 -1.93 14.14
CA ASP A 88 1.71 -0.59 13.66
C ASP A 88 3.19 -0.24 13.89
N TYR A 89 3.83 -0.90 14.85
CA TYR A 89 5.25 -0.72 15.10
C TYR A 89 6.13 -1.35 14.01
N ALA A 90 5.58 -2.21 13.17
CA ALA A 90 6.36 -2.92 12.15
C ALA A 90 6.87 -1.97 11.06
N ILE A 91 6.11 -0.90 10.78
CA ILE A 91 6.53 0.13 9.83
C ILE A 91 6.31 1.49 10.48
N SER A 92 7.34 1.96 11.16
CA SER A 92 7.25 3.17 11.99
C SER A 92 7.03 4.45 11.18
N LYS A 93 7.34 4.43 9.89
CA LYS A 93 7.20 5.61 9.02
C LYS A 93 5.97 5.55 8.12
N ALA A 94 5.10 4.56 8.30
CA ALA A 94 3.84 4.52 7.55
C ALA A 94 3.01 5.75 7.95
N VAL A 95 2.33 6.34 6.97
CA VAL A 95 1.51 7.52 7.23
C VAL A 95 0.23 7.17 7.97
N ALA A 96 -0.22 5.91 7.86
CA ALA A 96 -1.38 5.41 8.58
C ALA A 96 -1.36 3.90 8.62
N THR A 97 -2.02 3.32 9.61
CA THR A 97 -2.22 1.88 9.74
C THR A 97 -3.71 1.63 9.93
N LEU A 98 -4.29 0.80 9.07
CA LEU A 98 -5.69 0.41 9.15
C LEU A 98 -5.78 -1.09 9.38
N ASN A 99 -6.73 -1.49 10.24
CA ASN A 99 -7.00 -2.90 10.49
C ASN A 99 -8.11 -3.39 9.56
N LYS A 100 -8.00 -4.63 9.10
CA LYS A 100 -9.05 -5.28 8.34
C LYS A 100 -10.11 -5.85 9.29
N PRO A 101 -11.40 -5.67 9.00
CA PRO A 101 -11.96 -4.88 7.92
C PRO A 101 -11.82 -3.38 8.21
N PHE A 102 -11.54 -2.61 7.18
CA PHE A 102 -11.36 -1.17 7.34
C PHE A 102 -12.58 -0.39 6.85
N ASP A 103 -12.70 0.85 7.32
CA ASP A 103 -13.74 1.76 6.88
C ASP A 103 -13.33 2.38 5.55
N ARG A 104 -14.19 2.23 4.55
CA ARG A 104 -13.95 2.76 3.21
C ARG A 104 -13.71 4.28 3.21
N ASP A 105 -14.54 5.00 3.94
CA ASP A 105 -14.45 6.46 3.96
C ASP A 105 -13.20 6.94 4.68
N GLU A 106 -12.79 6.21 5.72
CA GLU A 106 -11.55 6.51 6.43
C GLU A 106 -10.34 6.31 5.51
N LEU A 107 -10.31 5.22 4.75
CA LEU A 107 -9.23 4.97 3.79
C LEU A 107 -9.18 6.08 2.74
N LEU A 108 -10.31 6.44 2.16
CA LEU A 108 -10.35 7.48 1.13
C LEU A 108 -9.86 8.82 1.65
N LYS A 109 -10.19 9.16 2.89
CA LYS A 109 -9.72 10.39 3.50
C LYS A 109 -8.20 10.37 3.68
N ILE A 110 -7.67 9.27 4.18
CA ILE A 110 -6.22 9.13 4.38
C ILE A 110 -5.49 9.21 3.04
N VAL A 111 -6.01 8.56 2.01
CA VAL A 111 -5.42 8.64 0.68
C VAL A 111 -5.40 10.08 0.19
N LYS A 112 -6.53 10.76 0.27
CA LYS A 112 -6.64 12.15 -0.19
C LYS A 112 -5.67 13.07 0.54
N ASP A 113 -5.54 12.89 1.86
CA ASP A 113 -4.71 13.77 2.69
C ASP A 113 -3.22 13.55 2.45
N ASN A 114 -2.80 12.40 1.93
CA ASN A 114 -1.40 12.04 1.79
C ASN A 114 -0.91 11.93 0.35
N ILE A 115 -1.78 12.00 -0.61
CA ILE A 115 -1.38 11.90 -2.01
C ILE A 115 -1.19 13.31 -2.58
N LEU A 116 -0.01 13.56 -3.12
CA LEU A 116 0.36 14.89 -3.61
C LEU A 116 0.22 15.02 -5.12
#